data_b2394d6d47b9369a4456c2628234ad57
#
_entry.id   b2394d6d47b9369a4456c2628234ad57
#
_cell.length_a   1.000
_cell.length_b   1.000
_cell.length_c   1.000
_cell.angle_alpha   90.00
_cell.angle_beta   90.00
_cell.angle_gamma   90.00
#
_symmetry.space_group_name_H-M   'P 1'
#
loop_
_entity.id
_entity.type
_entity.pdbx_description
1 polymer ?
#
loop_
_entity_poly.entity_id
_entity_poly.type
_entity_poly.pdbx_seq_one_letter_code
_entity_poly.pdbx_strand_id
1 'polypeptide(L)'
;MAAEINQECVKTYSLNFQTIEKTIRGDINQIDPTSISPFDILCAGFPCQPFSKAGPQKGFKDKTCGNLFYKIMEILDAHPEVKFIILENVRNLADKTENWEVITSELMKRNFYITDDPIILSPSDFGIPQIRERVYILGIRKDIRNEEILTNGFIHKKDLNLDKYYKACKMGDAWSILENEVDDSYVISAEQELMISAWDEFRVENGIQILGFPIWIDSFGLGQDDDKSVFDAQGYNDMPSWKQKFLRQNRQFYLDYRSFIDGWVTKYDMTSRIKLYKKFEWNCGTDVTNMHDCLIQIWQSGIRAKRPTFYPSLVAIANTPACTNDS
;
A
#
# COMPACT_ATOMS: atom_id res chain seq x y z
N MET A 1 10.19 -5.35 26.00
CA MET A 1 8.73 -5.25 26.06
C MET A 1 8.18 -5.04 24.64
N ALA A 2 7.02 -5.62 24.32
CA ALA A 2 6.25 -5.27 23.12
C ALA A 2 4.85 -4.81 23.52
N ALA A 3 4.22 -3.95 22.72
CA ALA A 3 2.84 -3.48 22.92
C ALA A 3 2.09 -3.52 21.57
N GLU A 4 0.95 -4.18 21.51
CA GLU A 4 0.08 -4.32 20.35
C GLU A 4 -1.35 -4.61 20.78
N ILE A 5 -2.33 -3.90 20.21
CA ILE A 5 -3.75 -4.07 20.53
C ILE A 5 -4.45 -5.09 19.64
N ASN A 6 -3.96 -5.28 18.42
CA ASN A 6 -4.55 -6.21 17.47
C ASN A 6 -4.12 -7.64 17.76
N GLN A 7 -5.11 -8.50 18.10
CA GLN A 7 -4.84 -9.88 18.52
C GLN A 7 -4.22 -10.75 17.40
N GLU A 8 -4.54 -10.49 16.14
CA GLU A 8 -3.93 -11.22 15.03
C GLU A 8 -2.45 -10.83 14.85
N CYS A 9 -2.13 -9.54 15.07
CA CYS A 9 -0.74 -9.07 15.09
C CYS A 9 0.02 -9.68 16.29
N VAL A 10 -0.62 -9.77 17.46
CA VAL A 10 -0.04 -10.42 18.65
C VAL A 10 0.30 -11.88 18.37
N LYS A 11 -0.62 -12.64 17.77
CA LYS A 11 -0.39 -14.05 17.38
C LYS A 11 0.78 -14.15 16.38
N THR A 12 0.76 -13.33 15.33
CA THR A 12 1.81 -13.32 14.31
C THR A 12 3.18 -13.01 14.92
N TYR A 13 3.25 -12.00 15.79
CA TYR A 13 4.48 -11.65 16.51
C TYR A 13 4.99 -12.82 17.36
N SER A 14 4.08 -13.43 18.13
CA SER A 14 4.44 -14.53 19.02
C SER A 14 4.94 -15.76 18.28
N LEU A 15 4.35 -16.09 17.13
CA LEU A 15 4.80 -17.19 16.27
C LEU A 15 6.21 -16.93 15.70
N ASN A 16 6.48 -15.72 15.23
CA ASN A 16 7.76 -15.38 14.62
C ASN A 16 8.90 -15.26 15.64
N PHE A 17 8.62 -14.73 16.82
CA PHE A 17 9.64 -14.43 17.82
C PHE A 17 9.60 -15.38 19.04
N GLN A 18 8.80 -16.45 18.97
CA GLN A 18 8.63 -17.44 20.04
C GLN A 18 8.33 -16.79 21.40
N THR A 19 7.57 -15.68 21.37
CA THR A 19 7.22 -14.90 22.55
C THR A 19 5.85 -15.35 23.08
N ILE A 20 5.71 -15.40 24.40
CA ILE A 20 4.42 -15.73 25.01
C ILE A 20 3.47 -14.55 24.79
N GLU A 21 2.32 -14.77 24.13
CA GLU A 21 1.34 -13.71 23.80
C GLU A 21 0.95 -12.86 25.02
N LYS A 22 0.78 -13.48 26.19
CA LYS A 22 0.43 -12.81 27.43
C LYS A 22 1.48 -11.81 27.94
N THR A 23 2.72 -11.86 27.41
CA THR A 23 3.77 -10.90 27.76
C THR A 23 3.76 -9.66 26.86
N ILE A 24 2.97 -9.67 25.79
CA ILE A 24 2.74 -8.52 24.94
C ILE A 24 1.67 -7.65 25.61
N ARG A 25 2.03 -6.41 25.91
CA ARG A 25 1.07 -5.46 26.50
C ARG A 25 0.14 -4.94 25.43
N GLY A 26 -1.11 -4.65 25.79
CA GLY A 26 -2.15 -4.17 24.87
C GLY A 26 -1.98 -2.71 24.45
N ASP A 27 -2.95 -1.86 24.81
CA ASP A 27 -2.95 -0.45 24.45
C ASP A 27 -1.80 0.31 25.10
N ILE A 28 -0.91 0.87 24.29
CA ILE A 28 0.23 1.66 24.74
C ILE A 28 -0.19 2.88 25.57
N ASN A 29 -1.39 3.44 25.35
CA ASN A 29 -1.90 4.58 26.12
C ASN A 29 -2.19 4.22 27.58
N GLN A 30 -2.45 2.95 27.88
CA GLN A 30 -2.72 2.45 29.22
C GLN A 30 -1.46 2.02 29.97
N ILE A 31 -0.31 2.05 29.30
CA ILE A 31 0.95 1.67 29.92
C ILE A 31 1.53 2.87 30.65
N ASP A 32 1.80 2.71 31.96
CA ASP A 32 2.62 3.66 32.70
C ASP A 32 4.07 3.55 32.20
N PRO A 33 4.64 4.62 31.61
CA PRO A 33 6.02 4.61 31.13
C PRO A 33 7.02 4.15 32.20
N THR A 34 6.83 4.53 33.45
CA THR A 34 7.74 4.18 34.56
C THR A 34 7.69 2.70 34.94
N SER A 35 6.66 1.97 34.51
CA SER A 35 6.53 0.51 34.73
C SER A 35 7.33 -0.32 33.74
N ILE A 36 7.94 0.30 32.74
CA ILE A 36 8.75 -0.37 31.72
C ILE A 36 10.17 -0.56 32.31
N SER A 37 10.71 -1.77 32.21
CA SER A 37 12.09 -2.02 32.62
C SER A 37 13.07 -1.24 31.73
N PRO A 38 14.23 -0.83 32.24
CA PRO A 38 15.26 -0.14 31.45
C PRO A 38 15.61 -0.89 30.16
N PHE A 39 15.86 -0.11 29.08
CA PHE A 39 16.17 -0.67 27.77
C PHE A 39 17.04 0.29 26.95
N ASP A 40 17.78 -0.23 25.98
CA ASP A 40 18.72 0.54 25.17
C ASP A 40 18.12 1.05 23.85
N ILE A 41 17.15 0.32 23.28
CA ILE A 41 16.62 0.59 21.93
C ILE A 41 15.10 0.71 21.99
N LEU A 42 14.56 1.80 21.45
CA LEU A 42 13.13 1.99 21.22
C LEU A 42 12.82 1.84 19.73
N CYS A 43 11.98 0.83 19.40
CA CYS A 43 11.44 0.66 18.05
C CYS A 43 9.92 0.92 18.10
N ALA A 44 9.41 1.78 17.21
CA ALA A 44 7.98 2.06 17.16
C ALA A 44 7.47 2.37 15.75
N GLY A 45 6.41 1.65 15.33
CA GLY A 45 5.57 2.00 14.20
C GLY A 45 4.25 2.59 14.71
N PHE A 46 4.11 3.90 14.72
CA PHE A 46 2.89 4.54 15.20
C PHE A 46 1.85 4.69 14.07
N PRO A 47 0.54 4.82 14.38
CA PRO A 47 -0.52 4.83 13.36
C PRO A 47 -0.33 5.88 12.28
N CYS A 48 -0.47 5.43 11.02
CA CYS A 48 -0.28 6.26 9.84
C CYS A 48 -1.54 6.98 9.35
N GLN A 49 -2.71 6.68 9.91
CA GLN A 49 -4.00 7.21 9.41
C GLN A 49 -4.03 8.73 9.28
N PRO A 50 -3.51 9.54 10.23
CA PRO A 50 -3.46 10.99 10.08
C PRO A 50 -2.51 11.48 8.98
N PHE A 51 -1.56 10.65 8.55
CA PHE A 51 -0.50 10.99 7.60
C PHE A 51 -0.69 10.32 6.23
N SER A 52 -1.53 9.29 6.13
CA SER A 52 -1.76 8.53 4.90
C SER A 52 -2.49 9.33 3.83
N LYS A 53 -2.12 9.14 2.55
CA LYS A 53 -2.85 9.69 1.40
C LYS A 53 -4.29 9.20 1.30
N ALA A 54 -4.58 8.01 1.82
CA ALA A 54 -5.92 7.43 1.87
C ALA A 54 -6.75 7.88 3.08
N GLY A 55 -6.16 8.59 4.04
CA GLY A 55 -6.78 9.06 5.28
C GLY A 55 -7.10 10.56 5.26
N PRO A 56 -7.66 11.09 6.36
CA PRO A 56 -8.07 12.50 6.49
C PRO A 56 -6.90 13.50 6.51
N GLN A 57 -5.67 13.03 6.51
CA GLN A 57 -4.42 13.80 6.45
C GLN A 57 -4.29 14.95 7.49
N LYS A 58 -4.88 14.78 8.68
CA LYS A 58 -4.86 15.78 9.77
C LYS A 58 -3.50 15.90 10.47
N GLY A 59 -2.57 14.96 10.22
CA GLY A 59 -1.24 14.94 10.84
C GLY A 59 -1.33 14.92 12.37
N PHE A 60 -0.44 15.67 13.02
CA PHE A 60 -0.40 15.79 14.49
C PHE A 60 -1.62 16.53 15.09
N LYS A 61 -2.48 17.15 14.30
CA LYS A 61 -3.74 17.77 14.74
C LYS A 61 -4.85 16.74 15.01
N ASP A 62 -4.62 15.47 14.66
CA ASP A 62 -5.56 14.39 14.99
C ASP A 62 -5.47 14.06 16.48
N LYS A 63 -6.58 14.23 17.19
CA LYS A 63 -6.64 14.05 18.65
C LYS A 63 -6.50 12.58 19.09
N THR A 64 -6.73 11.64 18.18
CA THR A 64 -6.75 10.20 18.51
C THR A 64 -5.42 9.53 18.19
N CYS A 65 -4.91 9.72 16.98
CA CYS A 65 -3.70 9.03 16.50
C CYS A 65 -2.44 9.89 16.59
N GLY A 66 -2.55 11.22 16.59
CA GLY A 66 -1.43 12.12 16.91
C GLY A 66 -0.91 11.94 18.33
N ASN A 67 -1.77 11.55 19.25
CA ASN A 67 -1.41 11.28 20.65
C ASN A 67 -0.42 10.12 20.81
N LEU A 68 -0.42 9.11 19.91
CA LEU A 68 0.47 7.96 20.03
C LEU A 68 1.94 8.31 19.79
N PHE A 69 2.24 9.29 18.94
CA PHE A 69 3.58 9.83 18.85
C PHE A 69 4.03 10.47 20.17
N TYR A 70 3.18 11.28 20.79
CA TYR A 70 3.50 11.90 22.08
C TYR A 70 3.60 10.88 23.21
N LYS A 71 2.87 9.76 23.13
CA LYS A 71 3.05 8.64 24.07
C LYS A 71 4.45 8.01 23.95
N ILE A 72 4.99 7.92 22.74
CA ILE A 72 6.39 7.52 22.56
C ILE A 72 7.33 8.52 23.22
N MET A 73 7.05 9.83 23.11
CA MET A 73 7.84 10.88 23.76
C MET A 73 7.78 10.79 25.28
N GLU A 74 6.60 10.49 25.87
CA GLU A 74 6.48 10.24 27.32
C GLU A 74 7.33 9.05 27.79
N ILE A 75 7.37 7.97 26.98
CA ILE A 75 8.22 6.81 27.29
C ILE A 75 9.70 7.22 27.26
N LEU A 76 10.13 8.01 26.30
CA LEU A 76 11.52 8.50 26.24
C LEU A 76 11.87 9.43 27.41
N ASP A 77 10.90 10.24 27.85
CA ASP A 77 11.09 11.12 29.02
C ASP A 77 11.26 10.32 30.31
N ALA A 78 10.56 9.17 30.42
CA ALA A 78 10.68 8.27 31.58
C ALA A 78 11.94 7.37 31.52
N HIS A 79 12.55 7.21 30.33
CA HIS A 79 13.70 6.32 30.08
C HIS A 79 14.89 7.07 29.50
N PRO A 80 15.54 7.91 30.30
CA PRO A 80 16.69 8.68 29.84
C PRO A 80 17.91 7.82 29.47
N GLU A 81 17.93 6.54 29.79
CA GLU A 81 18.97 5.58 29.39
C GLU A 81 18.86 5.07 27.96
N VAL A 82 17.74 5.29 27.26
CA VAL A 82 17.54 4.85 25.87
C VAL A 82 18.61 5.47 24.97
N LYS A 83 19.33 4.62 24.25
CA LYS A 83 20.49 5.01 23.42
C LYS A 83 20.11 5.18 21.95
N PHE A 84 19.20 4.35 21.46
CA PHE A 84 18.85 4.28 20.04
C PHE A 84 17.34 4.32 19.85
N ILE A 85 16.92 4.98 18.77
CA ILE A 85 15.51 5.07 18.37
C ILE A 85 15.40 4.67 16.91
N ILE A 86 14.38 3.84 16.61
CA ILE A 86 13.96 3.50 15.25
C ILE A 86 12.45 3.74 15.19
N LEU A 87 12.02 4.79 14.49
CA LEU A 87 10.62 5.03 14.22
C LEU A 87 10.29 4.70 12.77
N GLU A 88 9.15 4.07 12.53
CA GLU A 88 8.65 3.74 11.19
C GLU A 88 7.30 4.40 10.94
N ASN A 89 7.08 4.85 9.68
CA ASN A 89 5.77 5.33 9.25
C ASN A 89 5.63 5.27 7.72
N VAL A 90 4.47 5.69 7.20
CA VAL A 90 4.29 5.84 5.74
C VAL A 90 5.11 6.99 5.20
N ARG A 91 5.58 6.86 3.95
CA ARG A 91 6.37 7.89 3.25
C ARG A 91 5.75 9.29 3.35
N ASN A 92 4.42 9.40 3.22
CA ASN A 92 3.72 10.69 3.24
C ASN A 92 3.94 11.52 4.53
N LEU A 93 4.41 10.91 5.60
CA LEU A 93 4.81 11.64 6.80
C LEU A 93 6.02 12.53 6.51
N ALA A 94 6.98 12.03 5.74
CA ALA A 94 8.19 12.76 5.35
C ALA A 94 7.95 13.74 4.19
N ASP A 95 6.97 13.49 3.33
CA ASP A 95 6.61 14.37 2.20
C ASP A 95 6.05 15.73 2.67
N LYS A 96 5.63 15.85 3.94
CA LYS A 96 5.16 17.09 4.56
C LYS A 96 6.20 17.61 5.55
N THR A 97 6.88 18.67 5.17
CA THR A 97 7.93 19.33 5.98
C THR A 97 7.49 19.61 7.42
N GLU A 98 6.25 20.10 7.59
CA GLU A 98 5.70 20.39 8.93
C GLU A 98 5.69 19.17 9.86
N ASN A 99 5.35 17.98 9.34
CA ASN A 99 5.33 16.75 10.14
C ASN A 99 6.75 16.30 10.49
N TRP A 100 7.66 16.39 9.52
CA TRP A 100 9.07 16.06 9.72
C TRP A 100 9.70 16.94 10.80
N GLU A 101 9.48 18.26 10.73
CA GLU A 101 9.98 19.23 11.69
C GLU A 101 9.47 18.96 13.12
N VAL A 102 8.20 18.59 13.29
CA VAL A 102 7.66 18.23 14.62
C VAL A 102 8.43 17.04 15.21
N ILE A 103 8.57 15.94 14.45
CA ILE A 103 9.25 14.72 14.94
C ILE A 103 10.69 15.02 15.29
N THR A 104 11.40 15.66 14.36
CA THR A 104 12.83 15.94 14.53
C THR A 104 13.09 16.86 15.71
N SER A 105 12.27 17.92 15.86
CA SER A 105 12.41 18.85 17.00
C SER A 105 12.14 18.16 18.34
N GLU A 106 11.14 17.29 18.44
CA GLU A 106 10.82 16.57 19.68
C GLU A 106 11.93 15.58 20.08
N LEU A 107 12.54 14.90 19.13
CA LEU A 107 13.66 13.99 19.38
C LEU A 107 14.95 14.77 19.75
N MET A 108 15.22 15.88 19.05
CA MET A 108 16.38 16.73 19.36
C MET A 108 16.30 17.36 20.76
N LYS A 109 15.12 17.77 21.23
CA LYS A 109 14.86 18.24 22.60
C LYS A 109 15.23 17.17 23.66
N ARG A 110 15.09 15.89 23.30
CA ARG A 110 15.41 14.74 24.16
C ARG A 110 16.85 14.24 24.00
N ASN A 111 17.69 15.09 23.47
CA ASN A 111 19.13 14.83 23.34
C ASN A 111 19.51 13.72 22.35
N PHE A 112 18.73 13.56 21.26
CA PHE A 112 19.06 12.66 20.15
C PHE A 112 19.66 13.42 18.97
N TYR A 113 20.67 12.82 18.32
CA TYR A 113 21.01 13.07 16.94
C TYR A 113 20.07 12.24 16.08
N ILE A 114 19.60 12.81 15.00
CA ILE A 114 18.67 12.16 14.05
C ILE A 114 19.25 12.22 12.63
N THR A 115 18.68 11.48 11.71
CA THR A 115 19.05 11.58 10.30
C THR A 115 18.71 12.96 9.73
N ASP A 116 19.62 13.52 8.93
CA ASP A 116 19.47 14.82 8.26
C ASP A 116 18.30 14.80 7.25
N ASP A 117 18.18 13.71 6.48
CA ASP A 117 17.12 13.46 5.53
C ASP A 117 16.28 12.23 5.91
N PRO A 118 14.99 12.18 5.53
CA PRO A 118 14.19 10.99 5.70
C PRO A 118 14.78 9.77 4.99
N ILE A 119 14.91 8.67 5.70
CA ILE A 119 15.31 7.38 5.10
C ILE A 119 14.06 6.72 4.58
N ILE A 120 13.85 6.73 3.26
CA ILE A 120 12.73 6.07 2.62
C ILE A 120 13.23 4.78 2.00
N LEU A 121 12.65 3.66 2.43
CA LEU A 121 12.99 2.32 1.98
C LEU A 121 11.72 1.56 1.59
N SER A 122 11.88 0.65 0.63
CA SER A 122 10.85 -0.30 0.21
C SER A 122 11.43 -1.71 0.22
N PRO A 123 10.65 -2.76 0.49
CA PRO A 123 11.09 -4.15 0.31
C PRO A 123 11.68 -4.41 -1.07
N SER A 124 11.16 -3.73 -2.11
CA SER A 124 11.70 -3.80 -3.48
C SER A 124 13.14 -3.36 -3.62
N ASP A 125 13.63 -2.49 -2.74
CA ASP A 125 15.03 -2.04 -2.73
C ASP A 125 15.99 -3.14 -2.29
N PHE A 126 15.46 -4.19 -1.65
CA PHE A 126 16.21 -5.32 -1.09
C PHE A 126 15.90 -6.65 -1.80
N GLY A 127 15.28 -6.60 -2.99
CA GLY A 127 14.96 -7.77 -3.80
C GLY A 127 13.72 -8.54 -3.37
N ILE A 128 12.92 -8.00 -2.46
CA ILE A 128 11.60 -8.54 -2.13
C ILE A 128 10.59 -7.90 -3.10
N PRO A 129 9.82 -8.68 -3.87
CA PRO A 129 8.98 -8.14 -4.94
C PRO A 129 7.71 -7.47 -4.42
N GLN A 130 7.87 -6.45 -3.57
CA GLN A 130 6.78 -5.63 -3.05
C GLN A 130 7.17 -4.16 -3.01
N ILE A 131 6.35 -3.28 -3.59
CA ILE A 131 6.49 -1.83 -3.43
C ILE A 131 5.69 -1.40 -2.20
N ARG A 132 6.43 -1.04 -1.14
CA ARG A 132 5.85 -0.58 0.13
C ARG A 132 6.77 0.45 0.78
N GLU A 133 6.80 1.65 0.24
CA GLU A 133 7.66 2.71 0.76
C GLU A 133 7.29 3.08 2.20
N ARG A 134 8.32 3.13 3.05
CA ARG A 134 8.24 3.54 4.45
C ARG A 134 9.34 4.52 4.77
N VAL A 135 9.04 5.48 5.61
CA VAL A 135 10.03 6.37 6.19
C VAL A 135 10.52 5.77 7.50
N TYR A 136 11.84 5.74 7.65
CA TYR A 136 12.52 5.37 8.89
C TYR A 136 13.24 6.60 9.46
N ILE A 137 13.07 6.79 10.76
CA ILE A 137 13.71 7.86 11.51
C ILE A 137 14.62 7.20 12.51
N LEU A 138 15.91 7.40 12.33
CA LEU A 138 16.92 6.87 13.24
C LEU A 138 17.38 7.97 14.20
N GLY A 139 17.53 7.60 15.46
CA GLY A 139 18.09 8.48 16.48
C GLY A 139 19.16 7.80 17.31
N ILE A 140 20.24 8.53 17.59
CA ILE A 140 21.33 8.12 18.49
C ILE A 140 21.47 9.19 19.56
N ARG A 141 21.57 8.75 20.80
CA ARG A 141 21.76 9.67 21.93
C ARG A 141 23.10 10.42 21.87
N LYS A 142 23.09 11.72 22.15
CA LYS A 142 24.24 12.60 21.98
C LYS A 142 25.42 12.30 22.90
N ASP A 143 25.17 11.61 24.01
CA ASP A 143 26.23 11.18 24.95
C ASP A 143 26.94 9.88 24.50
N ILE A 144 26.41 9.19 23.48
CA ILE A 144 27.09 8.06 22.86
C ILE A 144 28.00 8.62 21.77
N ARG A 145 29.26 8.87 22.12
CA ARG A 145 30.20 9.44 21.17
C ARG A 145 30.63 8.45 20.11
N ASN A 146 30.31 8.78 18.88
CA ASN A 146 30.99 8.29 17.68
C ASN A 146 31.20 9.48 16.76
N GLU A 147 32.33 10.15 16.90
CA GLU A 147 32.69 11.39 16.19
C GLU A 147 32.76 11.18 14.66
N GLU A 148 32.94 9.93 14.21
CA GLU A 148 33.04 9.59 12.78
C GLU A 148 31.69 9.62 12.03
N ILE A 149 30.55 9.48 12.74
CA ILE A 149 29.21 9.39 12.14
C ILE A 149 28.48 10.73 12.16
N LEU A 150 28.94 11.69 12.96
CA LEU A 150 28.18 12.90 13.30
C LEU A 150 28.87 14.16 12.80
N THR A 151 28.32 14.78 11.78
CA THR A 151 28.71 16.13 11.36
C THR A 151 27.54 17.08 11.58
N ASN A 152 27.80 18.20 12.30
CA ASN A 152 26.79 19.25 12.57
C ASN A 152 25.51 18.79 13.31
N GLY A 153 25.58 17.75 14.13
CA GLY A 153 24.45 17.33 14.97
C GLY A 153 23.44 16.40 14.28
N PHE A 154 23.76 15.90 13.07
CA PHE A 154 22.92 14.97 12.32
C PHE A 154 23.68 13.71 11.93
N ILE A 155 22.93 12.61 11.76
CA ILE A 155 23.38 11.39 11.11
C ILE A 155 23.15 11.58 9.61
N HIS A 156 24.22 11.64 8.81
CA HIS A 156 24.05 11.79 7.37
C HIS A 156 23.59 10.48 6.72
N LYS A 157 22.49 10.53 6.02
CA LYS A 157 21.93 9.38 5.28
C LYS A 157 22.97 8.71 4.38
N LYS A 158 23.83 9.49 3.71
CA LYS A 158 24.91 8.98 2.86
C LYS A 158 25.93 8.10 3.59
N ASP A 159 26.13 8.33 4.90
CA ASP A 159 27.11 7.61 5.69
C ASP A 159 26.57 6.25 6.18
N LEU A 160 25.26 6.01 6.05
CA LEU A 160 24.63 4.71 6.34
C LEU A 160 24.98 3.65 5.30
N ASN A 161 25.52 4.03 4.15
CA ASN A 161 26.01 3.12 3.11
C ASN A 161 24.98 2.07 2.68
N LEU A 162 23.71 2.49 2.55
CA LEU A 162 22.59 1.61 2.25
C LEU A 162 22.67 0.99 0.86
N ASP A 163 23.33 1.68 -0.08
CA ASP A 163 23.41 1.29 -1.50
C ASP A 163 24.02 -0.12 -1.68
N LYS A 164 24.91 -0.54 -0.79
CA LYS A 164 25.52 -1.89 -0.82
C LYS A 164 24.50 -3.02 -0.60
N TYR A 165 23.33 -2.71 -0.03
CA TYR A 165 22.28 -3.68 0.24
C TYR A 165 21.18 -3.68 -0.83
N TYR A 166 21.17 -2.68 -1.73
CA TYR A 166 20.13 -2.56 -2.73
C TYR A 166 20.20 -3.68 -3.76
N LYS A 167 19.05 -4.25 -4.06
CA LYS A 167 18.87 -5.32 -5.03
C LYS A 167 17.61 -5.06 -5.85
N ALA A 168 17.78 -4.70 -7.11
CA ALA A 168 16.65 -4.41 -8.00
C ALA A 168 15.83 -5.65 -8.30
N CYS A 169 14.52 -5.55 -8.20
CA CYS A 169 13.58 -6.57 -8.65
C CYS A 169 13.35 -6.49 -10.16
N LYS A 170 13.16 -7.64 -10.80
CA LYS A 170 12.97 -7.80 -12.24
C LYS A 170 11.58 -8.35 -12.55
N MET A 171 11.23 -8.33 -13.85
CA MET A 171 10.05 -9.00 -14.38
C MET A 171 10.09 -10.49 -14.01
N GLY A 172 8.98 -11.01 -13.47
CA GLY A 172 8.87 -12.40 -13.01
C GLY A 172 9.31 -12.64 -11.56
N ASP A 173 9.93 -11.67 -10.88
CA ASP A 173 10.37 -11.87 -9.48
C ASP A 173 9.20 -12.11 -8.53
N ALA A 174 8.00 -11.62 -8.87
CA ALA A 174 6.80 -11.90 -8.09
C ALA A 174 6.50 -13.41 -7.99
N TRP A 175 6.82 -14.20 -9.01
CA TRP A 175 6.61 -15.65 -8.99
C TRP A 175 7.56 -16.37 -8.04
N SER A 176 8.72 -15.80 -7.74
CA SER A 176 9.77 -16.42 -6.90
C SER A 176 9.35 -16.60 -5.44
N ILE A 177 8.28 -15.95 -4.98
CA ILE A 177 7.78 -16.08 -3.60
C ILE A 177 6.51 -16.93 -3.50
N LEU A 178 6.06 -17.52 -4.62
CA LEU A 178 4.93 -18.45 -4.59
C LEU A 178 5.38 -19.80 -4.05
N GLU A 179 4.50 -20.43 -3.30
CA GLU A 179 4.65 -21.81 -2.87
C GLU A 179 4.23 -22.74 -4.00
N ASN A 180 4.93 -23.88 -4.15
CA ASN A 180 4.62 -24.88 -5.19
C ASN A 180 3.34 -25.66 -4.87
N GLU A 181 3.01 -25.79 -3.60
CA GLU A 181 1.82 -26.48 -3.10
C GLU A 181 1.06 -25.51 -2.19
N VAL A 182 -0.19 -25.25 -2.49
CA VAL A 182 -1.07 -24.39 -1.72
C VAL A 182 -2.34 -25.14 -1.33
N ASP A 183 -2.94 -24.75 -0.20
CA ASP A 183 -4.23 -25.27 0.24
C ASP A 183 -5.35 -24.82 -0.73
N ASP A 184 -6.33 -25.71 -0.96
CA ASP A 184 -7.47 -25.45 -1.85
C ASP A 184 -8.26 -24.19 -1.50
N SER A 185 -8.17 -23.71 -0.26
CA SER A 185 -8.81 -22.45 0.17
C SER A 185 -8.22 -21.21 -0.50
N TYR A 186 -7.03 -21.30 -1.09
CA TYR A 186 -6.38 -20.23 -1.84
C TYR A 186 -6.69 -20.25 -3.34
N VAL A 187 -7.32 -21.34 -3.84
CA VAL A 187 -7.74 -21.41 -5.24
C VAL A 187 -8.84 -20.40 -5.53
N ILE A 188 -8.70 -19.66 -6.62
CA ILE A 188 -9.73 -18.69 -7.03
C ILE A 188 -11.02 -19.41 -7.42
N SER A 189 -12.17 -18.75 -7.23
CA SER A 189 -13.44 -19.35 -7.57
C SER A 189 -13.64 -19.46 -9.10
N ALA A 190 -14.45 -20.43 -9.55
CA ALA A 190 -14.80 -20.55 -10.95
C ALA A 190 -15.41 -19.26 -11.55
N GLU A 191 -16.09 -18.46 -10.74
CA GLU A 191 -16.60 -17.15 -11.18
C GLU A 191 -15.46 -16.14 -11.39
N GLN A 192 -14.48 -16.11 -10.51
CA GLN A 192 -13.32 -15.25 -10.68
C GLN A 192 -12.52 -15.63 -11.92
N GLU A 193 -12.29 -16.91 -12.14
CA GLU A 193 -11.61 -17.44 -13.33
C GLU A 193 -12.36 -17.07 -14.61
N LEU A 194 -13.68 -17.28 -14.62
CA LEU A 194 -14.54 -16.87 -15.75
C LEU A 194 -14.41 -15.37 -16.04
N MET A 195 -14.36 -14.53 -15.00
CA MET A 195 -14.25 -13.08 -15.19
C MET A 195 -12.87 -12.65 -15.67
N ILE A 196 -11.80 -13.30 -15.24
CA ILE A 196 -10.45 -13.08 -15.74
C ILE A 196 -10.38 -13.43 -17.23
N SER A 197 -10.86 -14.62 -17.60
CA SER A 197 -10.92 -15.08 -18.99
C SER A 197 -11.78 -14.18 -19.87
N ALA A 198 -12.93 -13.70 -19.36
CA ALA A 198 -13.79 -12.77 -20.07
C ALA A 198 -13.07 -11.45 -20.38
N TRP A 199 -12.36 -10.89 -19.41
CA TRP A 199 -11.62 -9.65 -19.63
C TRP A 199 -10.37 -9.83 -20.49
N ASP A 200 -9.75 -11.02 -20.50
CA ASP A 200 -8.64 -11.30 -21.43
C ASP A 200 -9.14 -11.38 -22.88
N GLU A 201 -10.28 -12.07 -23.14
CA GLU A 201 -10.93 -12.04 -24.44
C GLU A 201 -11.28 -10.61 -24.87
N PHE A 202 -11.90 -9.83 -23.98
CA PHE A 202 -12.23 -8.43 -24.26
C PHE A 202 -11.01 -7.61 -24.68
N ARG A 203 -9.91 -7.78 -23.99
CA ARG A 203 -8.66 -7.09 -24.27
C ARG A 203 -8.05 -7.51 -25.60
N VAL A 204 -7.97 -8.81 -25.85
CA VAL A 204 -7.35 -9.36 -27.07
C VAL A 204 -8.14 -8.94 -28.30
N GLU A 205 -9.44 -9.12 -28.31
CA GLU A 205 -10.30 -8.81 -29.46
C GLU A 205 -10.34 -7.32 -29.81
N ASN A 206 -10.21 -6.45 -28.81
CA ASN A 206 -10.14 -5.00 -29.05
C ASN A 206 -8.71 -4.45 -29.21
N GLY A 207 -7.69 -5.31 -29.21
CA GLY A 207 -6.29 -4.90 -29.32
C GLY A 207 -5.83 -3.98 -28.19
N ILE A 208 -6.42 -4.13 -26.98
CA ILE A 208 -6.12 -3.27 -25.83
C ILE A 208 -4.75 -3.61 -25.30
N GLN A 209 -3.78 -2.77 -25.60
CA GLN A 209 -2.44 -2.84 -25.04
C GLN A 209 -2.21 -1.73 -24.01
N ILE A 210 -2.66 -0.51 -24.30
CA ILE A 210 -2.61 0.64 -23.38
C ILE A 210 -3.78 1.57 -23.72
N LEU A 211 -4.73 1.74 -22.80
CA LEU A 211 -5.84 2.68 -22.96
C LEU A 211 -5.61 4.01 -22.27
N GLY A 212 -4.82 4.02 -21.20
CA GLY A 212 -4.60 5.21 -20.37
C GLY A 212 -5.79 5.60 -19.48
N PHE A 213 -6.84 4.78 -19.43
CA PHE A 213 -8.00 4.93 -18.54
C PHE A 213 -8.61 3.57 -18.20
N PRO A 214 -9.30 3.44 -17.05
CA PRO A 214 -9.99 2.20 -16.69
C PRO A 214 -11.27 2.03 -17.51
N ILE A 215 -11.59 0.79 -17.88
CA ILE A 215 -12.88 0.43 -18.51
C ILE A 215 -13.96 0.32 -17.43
N TRP A 216 -15.09 0.96 -17.64
CA TRP A 216 -16.26 0.91 -16.77
C TRP A 216 -17.53 0.60 -17.59
N ILE A 217 -18.01 -0.63 -17.54
CA ILE A 217 -19.18 -1.09 -18.34
C ILE A 217 -20.42 -0.24 -18.04
N ASP A 218 -20.66 0.09 -16.77
CA ASP A 218 -21.78 0.94 -16.36
C ASP A 218 -21.76 2.34 -17.00
N SER A 219 -20.63 2.73 -17.61
CA SER A 219 -20.44 4.03 -18.28
C SER A 219 -20.54 3.95 -19.81
N PHE A 220 -20.81 2.76 -20.36
CA PHE A 220 -20.96 2.58 -21.79
C PHE A 220 -22.26 3.15 -22.35
N GLY A 221 -23.34 3.22 -21.53
CA GLY A 221 -24.66 3.57 -22.01
C GLY A 221 -25.18 2.54 -23.01
N LEU A 222 -25.14 1.26 -22.64
CA LEU A 222 -25.58 0.13 -23.46
C LEU A 222 -26.99 0.36 -24.02
N GLY A 223 -27.17 0.17 -25.32
CA GLY A 223 -28.46 0.36 -25.97
C GLY A 223 -28.90 1.82 -26.18
N GLN A 224 -28.14 2.80 -25.73
CA GLN A 224 -28.42 4.22 -25.95
C GLN A 224 -27.74 4.73 -27.21
N ASP A 225 -28.43 5.57 -28.00
CA ASP A 225 -27.91 6.10 -29.25
C ASP A 225 -27.41 7.56 -29.11
N ASP A 226 -27.79 8.27 -28.05
CA ASP A 226 -27.33 9.63 -27.78
C ASP A 226 -26.59 9.76 -26.46
N ASP A 227 -25.66 10.72 -26.42
CA ASP A 227 -24.83 10.97 -25.26
C ASP A 227 -25.57 11.72 -24.13
N LYS A 228 -26.61 12.46 -24.48
CA LYS A 228 -27.35 13.29 -23.52
C LYS A 228 -28.11 12.40 -22.53
N SER A 229 -28.80 11.37 -23.02
CA SER A 229 -29.50 10.42 -22.15
C SER A 229 -28.54 9.65 -21.23
N VAL A 230 -27.32 9.34 -21.69
CA VAL A 230 -26.31 8.65 -20.90
C VAL A 230 -25.76 9.53 -19.76
N PHE A 231 -25.42 10.78 -20.04
CA PHE A 231 -24.77 11.64 -19.06
C PHE A 231 -25.77 12.33 -18.12
N ASP A 232 -26.92 12.75 -18.60
CA ASP A 232 -27.95 13.39 -17.75
C ASP A 232 -28.47 12.43 -16.66
N ALA A 233 -28.61 11.15 -17.00
CA ALA A 233 -29.08 10.12 -16.06
C ALA A 233 -28.09 9.82 -14.91
N GLN A 234 -26.83 10.21 -15.04
CA GLN A 234 -25.77 9.86 -14.09
C GLN A 234 -25.37 11.02 -13.16
N GLY A 235 -26.03 12.17 -13.20
CA GLY A 235 -25.61 13.37 -12.45
C GLY A 235 -24.22 13.86 -12.87
N TYR A 236 -23.93 13.80 -14.14
CA TYR A 236 -22.61 14.04 -14.74
C TYR A 236 -22.01 15.40 -14.36
N ASN A 237 -22.83 16.44 -14.34
CA ASN A 237 -22.35 17.81 -14.08
C ASN A 237 -21.83 18.02 -12.65
N ASP A 238 -22.28 17.20 -11.70
CA ASP A 238 -21.88 17.27 -10.30
C ASP A 238 -20.61 16.47 -10.00
N MET A 239 -20.10 15.74 -10.99
CA MET A 239 -18.93 14.88 -10.80
C MET A 239 -17.62 15.67 -10.95
N PRO A 240 -16.55 15.23 -10.26
CA PRO A 240 -15.20 15.75 -10.48
C PRO A 240 -14.76 15.61 -11.95
N SER A 241 -14.02 16.58 -12.45
CA SER A 241 -13.59 16.66 -13.87
C SER A 241 -12.88 15.42 -14.38
N TRP A 242 -12.03 14.79 -13.55
CA TRP A 242 -11.35 13.55 -13.91
C TRP A 242 -12.31 12.38 -14.14
N LYS A 243 -13.39 12.32 -13.34
CA LYS A 243 -14.42 11.28 -13.49
C LYS A 243 -15.24 11.51 -14.75
N GLN A 244 -15.65 12.76 -15.01
CA GLN A 244 -16.33 13.12 -16.26
C GLN A 244 -15.50 12.76 -17.49
N LYS A 245 -14.17 12.97 -17.44
CA LYS A 245 -13.25 12.57 -18.50
C LYS A 245 -13.33 11.05 -18.75
N PHE A 246 -13.24 10.23 -17.70
CA PHE A 246 -13.29 8.78 -17.83
C PHE A 246 -14.65 8.29 -18.35
N LEU A 247 -15.76 8.90 -17.93
CA LEU A 247 -17.07 8.57 -18.46
C LEU A 247 -17.15 8.81 -19.98
N ARG A 248 -16.69 9.96 -20.47
CA ARG A 248 -16.65 10.27 -21.91
C ARG A 248 -15.75 9.28 -22.66
N GLN A 249 -14.58 8.95 -22.15
CA GLN A 249 -13.67 8.01 -22.77
C GLN A 249 -14.28 6.61 -22.88
N ASN A 250 -14.96 6.14 -21.82
CA ASN A 250 -15.66 4.85 -21.83
C ASN A 250 -16.82 4.84 -22.81
N ARG A 251 -17.60 5.94 -22.88
CA ARG A 251 -18.69 6.06 -23.85
C ARG A 251 -18.18 6.02 -25.29
N GLN A 252 -17.13 6.81 -25.60
CA GLN A 252 -16.55 6.81 -26.94
C GLN A 252 -15.99 5.44 -27.31
N PHE A 253 -15.28 4.80 -26.39
CA PHE A 253 -14.75 3.45 -26.58
C PHE A 253 -15.87 2.44 -26.89
N TYR A 254 -17.00 2.50 -26.17
CA TYR A 254 -18.16 1.66 -26.49
C TYR A 254 -18.69 1.90 -27.89
N LEU A 255 -18.83 3.16 -28.30
CA LEU A 255 -19.33 3.49 -29.65
C LEU A 255 -18.38 2.97 -30.76
N ASP A 256 -17.08 3.07 -30.53
CA ASP A 256 -16.05 2.63 -31.49
C ASP A 256 -16.05 1.08 -31.66
N TYR A 257 -16.41 0.33 -30.59
CA TYR A 257 -16.37 -1.14 -30.57
C TYR A 257 -17.73 -1.78 -30.27
N ARG A 258 -18.83 -1.07 -30.50
CA ARG A 258 -20.18 -1.44 -30.09
C ARG A 258 -20.58 -2.87 -30.46
N SER A 259 -20.34 -3.26 -31.70
CA SER A 259 -20.77 -4.59 -32.22
C SER A 259 -20.13 -5.75 -31.43
N PHE A 260 -18.85 -5.62 -31.10
CA PHE A 260 -18.16 -6.61 -30.27
C PHE A 260 -18.64 -6.54 -28.82
N ILE A 261 -18.70 -5.33 -28.24
CA ILE A 261 -19.03 -5.14 -26.83
C ILE A 261 -20.43 -5.64 -26.49
N ASP A 262 -21.43 -5.38 -27.33
CA ASP A 262 -22.80 -5.85 -27.12
C ASP A 262 -22.88 -7.41 -27.12
N GLY A 263 -22.14 -8.06 -28.02
CA GLY A 263 -22.00 -9.51 -28.04
C GLY A 263 -21.32 -10.08 -26.82
N TRP A 264 -20.19 -9.46 -26.42
CA TRP A 264 -19.38 -9.85 -25.24
C TRP A 264 -20.16 -9.64 -23.93
N VAL A 265 -20.84 -8.51 -23.78
CA VAL A 265 -21.71 -8.22 -22.61
C VAL A 265 -22.81 -9.28 -22.46
N THR A 266 -23.40 -9.70 -23.59
CA THR A 266 -24.44 -10.76 -23.60
C THR A 266 -23.82 -12.12 -23.27
N LYS A 267 -22.68 -12.47 -23.89
CA LYS A 267 -22.00 -13.75 -23.71
C LYS A 267 -21.65 -14.03 -22.24
N TYR A 268 -21.19 -13.01 -21.52
CA TYR A 268 -20.75 -13.13 -20.14
C TYR A 268 -21.76 -12.64 -19.11
N ASP A 269 -22.96 -12.25 -19.55
CA ASP A 269 -24.02 -11.68 -18.71
C ASP A 269 -23.52 -10.52 -17.83
N MET A 270 -22.71 -9.62 -18.42
CA MET A 270 -22.01 -8.58 -17.68
C MET A 270 -22.95 -7.57 -17.02
N THR A 271 -24.17 -7.40 -17.51
CA THR A 271 -25.17 -6.51 -16.91
C THR A 271 -25.61 -6.96 -15.52
N SER A 272 -25.71 -8.27 -15.31
CA SER A 272 -26.13 -8.88 -14.04
C SER A 272 -24.97 -9.06 -13.04
N ARG A 273 -23.71 -8.93 -13.49
CA ARG A 273 -22.55 -9.10 -12.61
C ARG A 273 -22.46 -8.01 -11.55
N ILE A 274 -21.82 -8.31 -10.43
CA ILE A 274 -21.53 -7.33 -9.39
C ILE A 274 -20.61 -6.23 -9.91
N LYS A 275 -20.69 -5.04 -9.32
CA LYS A 275 -19.96 -3.83 -9.78
C LYS A 275 -18.45 -4.02 -9.93
N LEU A 276 -17.89 -4.89 -9.15
CA LEU A 276 -16.46 -5.14 -9.15
C LEU A 276 -16.01 -5.82 -10.45
N TYR A 277 -16.81 -6.74 -11.03
CA TYR A 277 -16.51 -7.39 -12.30
C TYR A 277 -16.79 -6.52 -13.55
N LYS A 278 -17.50 -5.41 -13.37
CA LYS A 278 -17.81 -4.45 -14.45
C LYS A 278 -16.74 -3.41 -14.69
N LYS A 279 -15.60 -3.52 -14.01
CA LYS A 279 -14.49 -2.57 -14.12
C LYS A 279 -13.22 -3.31 -14.38
N PHE A 280 -12.43 -2.78 -15.32
CA PHE A 280 -11.16 -3.38 -15.73
C PHE A 280 -10.07 -2.34 -15.93
N GLU A 281 -8.84 -2.68 -15.57
CA GLU A 281 -7.67 -1.84 -15.76
C GLU A 281 -6.46 -2.71 -16.14
N TRP A 282 -5.91 -2.42 -17.33
CA TRP A 282 -4.72 -3.09 -17.83
C TRP A 282 -3.46 -2.24 -17.55
N ASN A 283 -2.56 -2.75 -16.73
CA ASN A 283 -1.33 -2.06 -16.33
C ASN A 283 -0.07 -2.89 -16.63
N CYS A 284 -0.12 -3.79 -17.60
CA CYS A 284 1.00 -4.68 -17.93
C CYS A 284 1.85 -4.22 -19.11
N GLY A 285 1.38 -3.22 -19.89
CA GLY A 285 2.07 -2.76 -21.09
C GLY A 285 1.82 -3.69 -22.28
N THR A 286 2.73 -3.65 -23.27
CA THR A 286 2.56 -4.31 -24.57
C THR A 286 3.25 -5.66 -24.69
N ASP A 287 4.16 -5.97 -23.80
CA ASP A 287 5.00 -7.17 -23.77
C ASP A 287 4.36 -8.34 -23.01
N VAL A 288 3.33 -8.09 -22.23
CA VAL A 288 2.53 -9.12 -21.58
C VAL A 288 1.27 -9.35 -22.41
N THR A 289 1.10 -10.58 -22.91
CA THR A 289 0.05 -10.91 -23.89
C THR A 289 -1.14 -11.67 -23.29
N ASN A 290 -1.00 -12.26 -22.11
CA ASN A 290 -2.01 -13.08 -21.46
C ASN A 290 -2.27 -12.57 -20.03
N MET A 291 -3.52 -12.48 -19.61
CA MET A 291 -3.86 -12.11 -18.24
C MET A 291 -3.39 -13.14 -17.22
N HIS A 292 -3.29 -14.42 -17.58
CA HIS A 292 -2.79 -15.47 -16.68
C HIS A 292 -1.30 -15.33 -16.37
N ASP A 293 -0.54 -14.56 -17.18
CA ASP A 293 0.84 -14.20 -16.89
C ASP A 293 0.98 -12.94 -16.01
N CYS A 294 -0.12 -12.48 -15.42
CA CYS A 294 -0.20 -11.24 -14.66
C CYS A 294 -0.50 -11.49 -13.18
N LEU A 295 -0.16 -10.51 -12.36
CA LEU A 295 -0.76 -10.40 -11.03
C LEU A 295 -2.15 -9.77 -11.18
N ILE A 296 -3.18 -10.52 -10.84
CA ILE A 296 -4.57 -10.06 -10.90
C ILE A 296 -5.02 -9.59 -9.52
N GLN A 297 -5.51 -8.38 -9.47
CA GLN A 297 -6.09 -7.79 -8.28
C GLN A 297 -7.59 -7.59 -8.50
N ILE A 298 -8.42 -8.28 -7.71
CA ILE A 298 -9.88 -8.15 -7.71
C ILE A 298 -10.28 -7.31 -6.50
N TRP A 299 -10.72 -6.08 -6.72
CA TRP A 299 -10.93 -5.08 -5.68
C TRP A 299 -12.19 -4.23 -5.94
N GLN A 300 -12.58 -3.39 -4.97
CA GLN A 300 -13.71 -2.45 -5.14
C GLN A 300 -13.59 -1.56 -6.40
N SER A 301 -12.38 -1.28 -6.84
CA SER A 301 -12.09 -0.54 -8.07
C SER A 301 -12.23 -1.37 -9.35
N GLY A 302 -12.42 -2.68 -9.24
CA GLY A 302 -12.53 -3.61 -10.37
C GLY A 302 -11.41 -4.64 -10.45
N ILE A 303 -11.34 -5.33 -11.58
CA ILE A 303 -10.27 -6.25 -11.93
C ILE A 303 -9.10 -5.43 -12.49
N ARG A 304 -7.92 -5.62 -11.94
CA ARG A 304 -6.71 -4.94 -12.39
C ARG A 304 -5.61 -5.95 -12.65
N ALA A 305 -5.10 -5.96 -13.87
CA ALA A 305 -3.93 -6.74 -14.25
C ALA A 305 -2.65 -5.90 -14.07
N LYS A 306 -1.64 -6.48 -13.45
CA LYS A 306 -0.32 -5.87 -13.22
C LYS A 306 0.79 -6.81 -13.64
N ARG A 307 1.93 -6.23 -14.02
CA ARG A 307 3.14 -7.01 -14.30
C ARG A 307 3.57 -7.82 -13.08
N PRO A 308 4.05 -9.05 -13.26
CA PRO A 308 4.53 -9.90 -12.16
C PRO A 308 5.94 -9.49 -11.70
N THR A 309 6.17 -8.19 -11.53
CA THR A 309 7.43 -7.65 -10.98
C THR A 309 7.29 -7.40 -9.48
N PHE A 310 6.16 -6.81 -9.08
CA PHE A 310 5.92 -6.42 -7.69
C PHE A 310 4.50 -6.73 -7.25
N TYR A 311 4.36 -7.34 -6.09
CA TYR A 311 3.09 -7.41 -5.40
C TYR A 311 2.63 -6.02 -4.94
N PRO A 312 1.33 -5.75 -4.94
CA PRO A 312 0.79 -4.56 -4.30
C PRO A 312 1.02 -4.63 -2.79
N SER A 313 1.07 -3.45 -2.15
CA SER A 313 1.13 -3.40 -0.69
C SER A 313 -0.07 -4.11 -0.07
N LEU A 314 0.18 -5.05 0.83
CA LEU A 314 -0.86 -5.63 1.68
C LEU A 314 -1.35 -4.55 2.64
N VAL A 315 -2.66 -4.32 2.65
CA VAL A 315 -3.33 -3.39 3.55
C VAL A 315 -4.29 -4.17 4.44
N ALA A 316 -4.58 -3.67 5.64
CA ALA A 316 -5.37 -4.39 6.65
C ALA A 316 -6.81 -4.79 6.21
N ILE A 317 -7.30 -4.23 5.11
CA ILE A 317 -8.65 -4.49 4.55
C ILE A 317 -8.53 -5.17 3.17
N ALA A 318 -7.38 -5.72 2.83
CA ALA A 318 -7.13 -6.24 1.49
C ALA A 318 -7.55 -7.70 1.31
N ASN A 319 -8.27 -7.97 0.24
CA ASN A 319 -8.24 -9.29 -0.36
C ASN A 319 -6.88 -9.50 -1.03
N THR A 320 -6.30 -10.65 -0.84
CA THR A 320 -5.01 -11.02 -1.43
C THR A 320 -5.12 -10.99 -2.97
N PRO A 321 -4.11 -10.51 -3.69
CA PRO A 321 -4.09 -10.63 -5.14
C PRO A 321 -4.18 -12.10 -5.54
N ALA A 322 -5.03 -12.41 -6.51
CA ALA A 322 -5.03 -13.73 -7.13
C ALA A 322 -3.82 -13.84 -8.07
N CYS A 323 -3.09 -14.93 -7.95
CA CYS A 323 -2.08 -15.35 -8.90
C CYS A 323 -2.66 -16.49 -9.72
N THR A 324 -2.77 -16.30 -11.02
CA THR A 324 -3.16 -17.35 -11.94
C THR A 324 -1.88 -17.87 -12.57
N ASN A 325 -1.31 -18.93 -12.02
CA ASN A 325 -0.28 -19.72 -12.68
C ASN A 325 -0.90 -21.06 -13.02
N ASP A 326 -1.31 -21.21 -14.26
CA ASP A 326 -1.52 -22.51 -14.87
C ASP A 326 -0.13 -23.04 -15.29
N SER A 327 0.50 -23.80 -14.44
CA SER A 327 1.69 -24.60 -14.78
C SER A 327 1.36 -26.08 -14.73
#